data_773a3bb01ad79e7cd75fae1686b84eee
#
_entry.id   773a3bb01ad79e7cd75fae1686b84eee
#
_cell.length_a   1.000
_cell.length_b   1.000
_cell.length_c   1.000
_cell.angle_alpha   90.00
_cell.angle_beta   90.00
_cell.angle_gamma   90.00
#
_symmetry.space_group_name_H-M   'P 1'
#
loop_
_entity.id
_entity.type
_entity.pdbx_description
1 polymer ?
#
loop_
_entity_poly.entity_id
_entity_poly.type
_entity_poly.pdbx_seq_one_letter_code
_entity_poly.pdbx_strand_id
1 'polypeptide(L)'
;TADLSGANLSRAGLGKAEVWKANLSGANLQNASCDDADFRWANLNRANLVNARLRGANFSEANLGGADLRGAYLEGANLRGADLRGARLQGANLSLSNITTANCEGTILTGCRVYGMSAWDVHLTEANQTDLIITPAGQPTVRVDNIEVAQFVYLLLHNEKIRGIIDTIGAKGVLILGRFTEERKVVLDAIKVKL
;
A
#
# COMPACT_ATOMS: atom_id res chain seq x y z
N THR A 1 -21.11 9.54 16.87
CA THR A 1 -19.89 8.72 16.75
C THR A 1 -20.02 7.52 17.68
N ALA A 2 -19.90 6.30 17.15
CA ALA A 2 -19.93 5.08 17.97
C ALA A 2 -18.59 4.92 18.72
N ASP A 3 -18.66 4.45 19.97
CA ASP A 3 -17.48 3.98 20.71
C ASP A 3 -17.44 2.45 20.69
N LEU A 4 -16.45 1.92 19.98
CA LEU A 4 -16.16 0.51 19.83
C LEU A 4 -14.73 0.20 20.29
N SER A 5 -14.17 1.05 21.17
CA SER A 5 -12.81 0.87 21.67
C SER A 5 -12.67 -0.47 22.39
N GLY A 6 -11.60 -1.20 22.03
CA GLY A 6 -11.33 -2.53 22.56
C GLY A 6 -12.37 -3.61 22.19
N ALA A 7 -13.37 -3.30 21.36
CA ALA A 7 -14.40 -4.27 20.99
C ALA A 7 -13.82 -5.48 20.25
N ASN A 8 -14.37 -6.66 20.49
CA ASN A 8 -14.06 -7.84 19.71
C ASN A 8 -14.98 -7.96 18.49
N LEU A 9 -14.46 -7.54 17.34
CA LEU A 9 -15.10 -7.61 16.03
C LEU A 9 -14.42 -8.64 15.10
N SER A 10 -13.67 -9.58 15.71
CA SER A 10 -12.98 -10.61 14.93
C SER A 10 -13.98 -11.42 14.09
N ARG A 11 -13.64 -11.60 12.80
CA ARG A 11 -14.49 -12.29 11.82
C ARG A 11 -15.86 -11.63 11.57
N ALA A 12 -16.11 -10.43 12.10
CA ALA A 12 -17.36 -9.72 11.86
C ALA A 12 -17.57 -9.39 10.38
N GLY A 13 -18.83 -9.40 9.94
CA GLY A 13 -19.26 -8.94 8.63
C GLY A 13 -19.59 -7.44 8.69
N LEU A 14 -18.65 -6.60 8.29
CA LEU A 14 -18.75 -5.14 8.29
C LEU A 14 -18.65 -4.55 6.86
N GLY A 15 -18.93 -5.37 5.84
CA GLY A 15 -18.91 -4.89 4.46
C GLY A 15 -19.88 -3.71 4.26
N LYS A 16 -19.38 -2.61 3.69
CA LYS A 16 -20.10 -1.34 3.50
C LYS A 16 -20.62 -0.68 4.79
N ALA A 17 -20.09 -1.09 5.97
CA ALA A 17 -20.47 -0.47 7.23
C ALA A 17 -20.03 1.00 7.28
N GLU A 18 -20.90 1.87 7.81
CA GLU A 18 -20.61 3.29 8.05
C GLU A 18 -20.09 3.48 9.47
N VAL A 19 -18.78 3.43 9.65
CA VAL A 19 -18.10 3.61 10.94
C VAL A 19 -17.22 4.88 10.97
N TRP A 20 -17.57 5.86 10.12
CA TRP A 20 -16.85 7.13 10.04
C TRP A 20 -16.84 7.86 11.39
N LYS A 21 -15.69 8.43 11.73
CA LYS A 21 -15.43 9.06 13.04
C LYS A 21 -15.64 8.15 14.27
N ALA A 22 -15.86 6.84 14.10
CA ALA A 22 -15.98 5.93 15.23
C ALA A 22 -14.65 5.78 15.99
N ASN A 23 -14.74 5.51 17.28
CA ASN A 23 -13.59 5.09 18.08
C ASN A 23 -13.48 3.56 18.06
N LEU A 24 -12.49 3.06 17.35
CA LEU A 24 -12.13 1.63 17.24
C LEU A 24 -10.73 1.37 17.83
N SER A 25 -10.24 2.27 18.69
CA SER A 25 -8.89 2.13 19.27
C SER A 25 -8.77 0.82 20.02
N GLY A 26 -7.70 0.06 19.71
CA GLY A 26 -7.46 -1.25 20.30
C GLY A 26 -8.50 -2.33 19.94
N ALA A 27 -9.47 -2.07 19.08
CA ALA A 27 -10.46 -3.05 18.66
C ALA A 27 -9.80 -4.24 17.94
N ASN A 28 -10.35 -5.44 18.10
CA ASN A 28 -9.94 -6.62 17.38
C ASN A 28 -10.83 -6.86 16.16
N LEU A 29 -10.31 -6.55 14.97
CA LEU A 29 -10.93 -6.77 13.66
C LEU A 29 -10.23 -7.90 12.88
N GLN A 30 -9.52 -8.79 13.55
CA GLN A 30 -8.80 -9.88 12.90
C GLN A 30 -9.73 -10.73 12.03
N ASN A 31 -9.36 -10.96 10.77
CA ASN A 31 -10.15 -11.69 9.78
C ASN A 31 -11.57 -11.11 9.54
N ALA A 32 -11.86 -9.87 9.96
CA ALA A 32 -13.13 -9.24 9.67
C ALA A 32 -13.29 -8.97 8.16
N SER A 33 -14.54 -9.00 7.69
CA SER A 33 -14.88 -8.62 6.30
C SER A 33 -15.41 -7.19 6.32
N CYS A 34 -14.59 -6.24 5.89
CA CYS A 34 -14.86 -4.81 5.87
C CYS A 34 -14.73 -4.22 4.46
N ASP A 35 -14.98 -5.03 3.43
CA ASP A 35 -14.90 -4.56 2.05
C ASP A 35 -15.86 -3.38 1.84
N ASP A 36 -15.37 -2.29 1.19
CA ASP A 36 -16.08 -1.04 0.93
C ASP A 36 -16.60 -0.29 2.19
N ALA A 37 -16.12 -0.62 3.39
CA ALA A 37 -16.53 0.06 4.61
C ALA A 37 -15.96 1.49 4.70
N ASP A 38 -16.71 2.39 5.33
CA ASP A 38 -16.34 3.78 5.53
C ASP A 38 -15.73 3.98 6.94
N PHE A 39 -14.40 4.09 7.00
CA PHE A 39 -13.62 4.38 8.21
C PHE A 39 -13.05 5.81 8.21
N ARG A 40 -13.60 6.72 7.42
CA ARG A 40 -13.08 8.10 7.36
C ARG A 40 -13.05 8.73 8.75
N TRP A 41 -11.90 9.34 9.09
CA TRP A 41 -11.65 9.97 10.40
C TRP A 41 -11.84 9.05 11.61
N ALA A 42 -11.98 7.74 11.41
CA ALA A 42 -12.09 6.81 12.53
C ALA A 42 -10.76 6.69 13.29
N ASN A 43 -10.85 6.45 14.58
CA ASN A 43 -9.69 6.13 15.41
C ASN A 43 -9.51 4.61 15.49
N LEU A 44 -8.54 4.08 14.75
CA LEU A 44 -8.12 2.67 14.78
C LEU A 44 -6.73 2.51 15.42
N ASN A 45 -6.31 3.46 16.26
CA ASN A 45 -5.02 3.39 16.93
C ASN A 45 -4.86 2.04 17.64
N ARG A 46 -3.77 1.33 17.34
CA ARG A 46 -3.44 0.00 17.87
C ARG A 46 -4.51 -1.08 17.65
N ALA A 47 -5.43 -0.89 16.72
CA ALA A 47 -6.40 -1.93 16.34
C ALA A 47 -5.69 -3.13 15.69
N ASN A 48 -6.26 -4.33 15.89
CA ASN A 48 -5.81 -5.55 15.25
C ASN A 48 -6.65 -5.82 14.00
N LEU A 49 -6.06 -5.61 12.81
CA LEU A 49 -6.66 -5.81 11.49
C LEU A 49 -5.97 -6.95 10.72
N VAL A 50 -5.29 -7.86 11.42
CA VAL A 50 -4.54 -8.96 10.79
C VAL A 50 -5.46 -9.80 9.90
N ASN A 51 -5.05 -9.96 8.62
CA ASN A 51 -5.80 -10.67 7.58
C ASN A 51 -7.23 -10.13 7.35
N ALA A 52 -7.56 -8.92 7.76
CA ALA A 52 -8.86 -8.31 7.49
C ALA A 52 -9.05 -8.08 5.99
N ARG A 53 -10.28 -8.24 5.49
CA ARG A 53 -10.68 -7.89 4.13
C ARG A 53 -11.14 -6.45 4.14
N LEU A 54 -10.40 -5.60 3.44
CA LEU A 54 -10.54 -4.15 3.46
C LEU A 54 -10.52 -3.58 2.01
N ARG A 55 -10.92 -4.39 1.03
CA ARG A 55 -10.92 -3.97 -0.36
C ARG A 55 -11.85 -2.79 -0.56
N GLY A 56 -11.36 -1.75 -1.24
CA GLY A 56 -12.15 -0.54 -1.47
C GLY A 56 -12.52 0.24 -0.22
N ALA A 57 -12.11 -0.18 0.98
CA ALA A 57 -12.44 0.53 2.22
C ALA A 57 -11.84 1.95 2.24
N ASN A 58 -12.58 2.89 2.83
CA ASN A 58 -12.17 4.28 2.91
C ASN A 58 -11.63 4.63 4.31
N PHE A 59 -10.31 4.80 4.41
CA PHE A 59 -9.59 5.21 5.61
C PHE A 59 -9.06 6.64 5.51
N SER A 60 -9.63 7.49 4.64
CA SER A 60 -9.13 8.87 4.50
C SER A 60 -9.14 9.57 5.86
N GLU A 61 -7.99 10.18 6.22
CA GLU A 61 -7.81 10.91 7.48
C GLU A 61 -8.04 10.04 8.74
N ALA A 62 -8.04 8.72 8.63
CA ALA A 62 -8.17 7.83 9.79
C ALA A 62 -6.85 7.73 10.57
N ASN A 63 -6.95 7.50 11.88
CA ASN A 63 -5.81 7.20 12.73
C ASN A 63 -5.61 5.69 12.83
N LEU A 64 -4.57 5.18 12.15
CA LEU A 64 -4.12 3.80 12.17
C LEU A 64 -2.77 3.64 12.90
N GLY A 65 -2.38 4.61 13.72
CA GLY A 65 -1.11 4.60 14.43
C GLY A 65 -0.91 3.33 15.26
N GLY A 66 0.19 2.61 15.00
CA GLY A 66 0.50 1.34 15.67
C GLY A 66 -0.46 0.20 15.38
N ALA A 67 -1.40 0.32 14.44
CA ALA A 67 -2.32 -0.75 14.05
C ALA A 67 -1.58 -1.95 13.44
N ASP A 68 -2.10 -3.15 13.64
CA ASP A 68 -1.57 -4.38 13.05
C ASP A 68 -2.42 -4.80 11.84
N LEU A 69 -1.89 -4.50 10.64
CA LEU A 69 -2.51 -4.77 9.34
C LEU A 69 -1.79 -5.89 8.58
N ARG A 70 -1.04 -6.75 9.29
CA ARG A 70 -0.28 -7.83 8.63
C ARG A 70 -1.19 -8.74 7.83
N GLY A 71 -0.81 -8.97 6.56
CA GLY A 71 -1.58 -9.79 5.63
C GLY A 71 -2.95 -9.24 5.26
N ALA A 72 -3.30 -8.00 5.62
CA ALA A 72 -4.58 -7.39 5.29
C ALA A 72 -4.75 -7.20 3.77
N TYR A 73 -5.98 -7.31 3.29
CA TYR A 73 -6.35 -7.14 1.88
C TYR A 73 -6.87 -5.72 1.65
N LEU A 74 -5.97 -4.78 1.34
CA LEU A 74 -6.23 -3.35 1.16
C LEU A 74 -6.31 -2.93 -0.33
N GLU A 75 -6.57 -3.86 -1.23
CA GLU A 75 -6.65 -3.58 -2.65
C GLU A 75 -7.68 -2.50 -2.95
N GLY A 76 -7.26 -1.41 -3.63
CA GLY A 76 -8.12 -0.28 -3.95
C GLY A 76 -8.55 0.57 -2.75
N ALA A 77 -8.06 0.31 -1.53
CA ALA A 77 -8.41 1.09 -0.35
C ALA A 77 -7.90 2.54 -0.46
N ASN A 78 -8.67 3.48 0.10
CA ASN A 78 -8.30 4.88 0.18
C ASN A 78 -7.74 5.20 1.58
N LEU A 79 -6.43 5.38 1.67
CA LEU A 79 -5.68 5.73 2.88
C LEU A 79 -5.12 7.17 2.81
N ARG A 80 -5.71 8.01 1.95
CA ARG A 80 -5.25 9.40 1.79
C ARG A 80 -5.27 10.14 3.11
N GLY A 81 -4.15 10.77 3.49
CA GLY A 81 -4.01 11.52 4.72
C GLY A 81 -4.09 10.69 6.00
N ALA A 82 -4.12 9.35 5.89
CA ALA A 82 -4.18 8.50 7.08
C ALA A 82 -2.88 8.57 7.90
N ASP A 83 -3.01 8.48 9.20
CA ASP A 83 -1.88 8.31 10.13
C ASP A 83 -1.57 6.81 10.29
N LEU A 84 -0.48 6.35 9.69
CA LEU A 84 0.01 4.97 9.74
C LEU A 84 1.28 4.83 10.58
N ARG A 85 1.65 5.83 11.40
CA ARG A 85 2.90 5.82 12.16
C ARG A 85 3.05 4.56 12.99
N GLY A 86 4.18 3.87 12.79
CA GLY A 86 4.49 2.62 13.48
C GLY A 86 3.53 1.47 13.18
N ALA A 87 2.64 1.59 12.19
CA ALA A 87 1.75 0.51 11.79
C ALA A 87 2.52 -0.67 11.17
N ARG A 88 1.97 -1.87 11.27
CA ARG A 88 2.56 -3.10 10.77
C ARG A 88 1.75 -3.63 9.60
N LEU A 89 2.32 -3.53 8.38
CA LEU A 89 1.65 -3.96 7.15
C LEU A 89 2.34 -5.15 6.46
N GLN A 90 3.26 -5.84 7.12
CA GLN A 90 4.03 -6.91 6.46
C GLN A 90 3.12 -7.87 5.69
N GLY A 91 3.44 -8.04 4.40
CA GLY A 91 2.70 -8.94 3.50
C GLY A 91 1.28 -8.47 3.14
N ALA A 92 0.87 -7.27 3.50
CA ALA A 92 -0.43 -6.72 3.09
C ALA A 92 -0.51 -6.49 1.57
N ASN A 93 -1.71 -6.60 1.02
CA ASN A 93 -1.97 -6.25 -0.38
C ASN A 93 -2.50 -4.82 -0.49
N LEU A 94 -1.63 -3.89 -0.88
CA LEU A 94 -1.91 -2.47 -1.14
C LEU A 94 -2.06 -2.16 -2.64
N SER A 95 -2.27 -3.17 -3.49
CA SER A 95 -2.41 -2.94 -4.92
C SER A 95 -3.53 -1.94 -5.19
N LEU A 96 -3.28 -0.99 -6.10
CA LEU A 96 -4.26 0.03 -6.52
C LEU A 96 -4.77 0.94 -5.37
N SER A 97 -4.21 0.86 -4.17
CA SER A 97 -4.57 1.73 -3.06
C SER A 97 -4.04 3.15 -3.23
N ASN A 98 -4.60 4.08 -2.47
CA ASN A 98 -4.15 5.47 -2.44
C ASN A 98 -3.65 5.82 -1.03
N ILE A 99 -2.33 6.06 -0.89
CA ILE A 99 -1.69 6.51 0.35
C ILE A 99 -1.17 7.98 0.25
N THR A 100 -1.67 8.73 -0.74
CA THR A 100 -1.26 10.14 -0.94
C THR A 100 -1.38 10.92 0.35
N THR A 101 -0.34 11.68 0.71
CA THR A 101 -0.23 12.48 1.94
C THR A 101 -0.33 11.69 3.25
N ALA A 102 -0.29 10.36 3.23
CA ALA A 102 -0.31 9.56 4.46
C ALA A 102 1.00 9.72 5.25
N ASN A 103 0.89 9.61 6.58
CA ASN A 103 2.06 9.56 7.44
C ASN A 103 2.43 8.10 7.76
N CYS A 104 3.48 7.63 7.10
CA CYS A 104 4.02 6.27 7.24
C CYS A 104 5.33 6.22 8.04
N GLU A 105 5.59 7.20 8.91
CA GLU A 105 6.80 7.22 9.76
C GLU A 105 6.90 5.95 10.59
N GLY A 106 8.06 5.26 10.52
CA GLY A 106 8.31 4.00 11.23
C GLY A 106 7.41 2.83 10.85
N THR A 107 6.63 2.95 9.77
CA THR A 107 5.73 1.88 9.28
C THR A 107 6.53 0.72 8.72
N ILE A 108 6.08 -0.52 8.94
CA ILE A 108 6.72 -1.72 8.39
C ILE A 108 5.92 -2.22 7.19
N LEU A 109 6.49 -2.03 5.99
CA LEU A 109 5.89 -2.37 4.69
C LEU A 109 6.52 -3.61 4.04
N THR A 110 7.38 -4.32 4.74
CA THR A 110 8.12 -5.47 4.20
C THR A 110 7.21 -6.48 3.51
N GLY A 111 7.52 -6.82 2.28
CA GLY A 111 6.79 -7.81 1.49
C GLY A 111 5.39 -7.39 1.06
N CYS A 112 5.01 -6.12 1.23
CA CYS A 112 3.72 -5.61 0.73
C CYS A 112 3.65 -5.70 -0.79
N ARG A 113 2.46 -6.01 -1.31
CA ARG A 113 2.17 -5.84 -2.73
C ARG A 113 1.69 -4.42 -2.97
N VAL A 114 2.41 -3.66 -3.81
CA VAL A 114 2.18 -2.22 -4.06
C VAL A 114 1.91 -1.90 -5.54
N TYR A 115 1.50 -2.90 -6.32
CA TYR A 115 1.21 -2.74 -7.74
C TYR A 115 0.14 -1.65 -7.99
N GLY A 116 0.48 -0.62 -8.75
CA GLY A 116 -0.46 0.45 -9.11
C GLY A 116 -0.91 1.37 -7.97
N MET A 117 -0.24 1.31 -6.83
CA MET A 117 -0.52 2.18 -5.69
C MET A 117 -0.17 3.64 -6.01
N SER A 118 -0.99 4.59 -5.52
CA SER A 118 -0.70 6.02 -5.56
C SER A 118 -0.05 6.47 -4.25
N ALA A 119 1.18 7.00 -4.33
CA ALA A 119 2.00 7.36 -3.17
C ALA A 119 2.69 8.72 -3.38
N TRP A 120 1.89 9.80 -3.48
CA TRP A 120 2.40 11.16 -3.60
C TRP A 120 2.47 11.84 -2.24
N ASP A 121 3.55 12.58 -1.96
CA ASP A 121 3.75 13.34 -0.71
C ASP A 121 3.60 12.48 0.55
N VAL A 122 4.06 11.23 0.52
CA VAL A 122 4.01 10.31 1.66
C VAL A 122 5.19 10.54 2.59
N HIS A 123 4.94 10.63 3.89
CA HIS A 123 6.01 10.69 4.89
C HIS A 123 6.51 9.28 5.22
N LEU A 124 7.72 8.94 4.75
CA LEU A 124 8.32 7.59 4.85
C LEU A 124 9.55 7.55 5.77
N THR A 125 9.73 8.54 6.65
CA THR A 125 10.85 8.57 7.60
C THR A 125 10.86 7.28 8.43
N GLU A 126 12.03 6.61 8.48
CA GLU A 126 12.20 5.34 9.18
C GLU A 126 11.27 4.19 8.75
N ALA A 127 10.52 4.34 7.67
CA ALA A 127 9.68 3.27 7.15
C ALA A 127 10.54 2.13 6.56
N ASN A 128 10.21 0.90 6.92
CA ASN A 128 10.85 -0.28 6.33
C ASN A 128 10.11 -0.68 5.05
N GLN A 129 10.76 -0.49 3.89
CA GLN A 129 10.21 -0.70 2.56
C GLN A 129 10.83 -1.91 1.84
N THR A 130 11.43 -2.85 2.55
CA THR A 130 12.11 -4.00 1.93
C THR A 130 11.14 -4.96 1.24
N ASP A 131 11.60 -5.58 0.14
CA ASP A 131 10.87 -6.65 -0.56
C ASP A 131 9.47 -6.27 -1.09
N LEU A 132 9.22 -5.01 -1.45
CA LEU A 132 7.93 -4.60 -2.01
C LEU A 132 7.66 -5.29 -3.35
N ILE A 133 6.47 -5.88 -3.50
CA ILE A 133 6.07 -6.61 -4.71
C ILE A 133 5.34 -5.65 -5.65
N ILE A 134 5.88 -5.45 -6.87
CA ILE A 134 5.38 -4.50 -7.88
C ILE A 134 4.64 -5.15 -9.04
N THR A 135 4.36 -6.43 -8.96
CA THR A 135 3.61 -7.19 -9.98
C THR A 135 2.22 -7.57 -9.50
N PRO A 136 1.24 -7.71 -10.43
CA PRO A 136 -0.09 -8.21 -10.09
C PRO A 136 -0.04 -9.59 -9.43
N ALA A 137 -1.12 -9.95 -8.72
CA ALA A 137 -1.28 -11.31 -8.21
C ALA A 137 -1.33 -12.33 -9.37
N GLY A 138 -0.67 -13.48 -9.19
CA GLY A 138 -0.62 -14.55 -10.21
C GLY A 138 0.43 -14.35 -11.29
N GLN A 139 1.19 -13.25 -11.27
CA GLN A 139 2.34 -13.02 -12.18
C GLN A 139 3.67 -13.31 -11.47
N PRO A 140 4.77 -13.57 -12.23
CA PRO A 140 6.10 -13.67 -11.66
C PRO A 140 6.42 -12.48 -10.76
N THR A 141 6.96 -12.76 -9.58
CA THR A 141 7.18 -11.72 -8.56
C THR A 141 8.41 -10.89 -8.91
N VAL A 142 8.22 -9.57 -9.05
CA VAL A 142 9.29 -8.57 -9.13
C VAL A 142 9.25 -7.72 -7.86
N ARG A 143 10.41 -7.46 -7.25
CA ARG A 143 10.55 -6.77 -5.97
C ARG A 143 11.42 -5.53 -6.08
N VAL A 144 11.13 -4.55 -5.24
CA VAL A 144 11.92 -3.33 -5.04
C VAL A 144 11.94 -2.96 -3.56
N ASP A 145 12.87 -2.11 -3.15
CA ASP A 145 13.02 -1.69 -1.75
C ASP A 145 12.63 -0.22 -1.53
N ASN A 146 11.82 0.34 -2.43
CA ASN A 146 11.40 1.74 -2.36
C ASN A 146 10.07 1.95 -3.08
N ILE A 147 9.12 2.62 -2.42
CA ILE A 147 7.78 2.93 -2.97
C ILE A 147 7.85 3.87 -4.17
N GLU A 148 8.75 4.86 -4.16
CA GLU A 148 8.92 5.80 -5.27
C GLU A 148 9.38 5.07 -6.53
N VAL A 149 10.31 4.11 -6.38
CA VAL A 149 10.76 3.24 -7.47
C VAL A 149 9.61 2.36 -7.95
N ALA A 150 8.81 1.79 -7.04
CA ALA A 150 7.64 0.98 -7.39
C ALA A 150 6.65 1.78 -8.24
N GLN A 151 6.34 3.01 -7.82
CA GLN A 151 5.43 3.90 -8.53
C GLN A 151 6.00 4.33 -9.88
N PHE A 152 7.29 4.67 -9.95
CA PHE A 152 7.95 5.04 -11.20
C PHE A 152 7.90 3.88 -12.21
N VAL A 153 8.23 2.66 -11.80
CA VAL A 153 8.15 1.46 -12.66
C VAL A 153 6.72 1.24 -13.16
N TYR A 154 5.72 1.38 -12.29
CA TYR A 154 4.32 1.25 -12.68
C TYR A 154 3.93 2.28 -13.76
N LEU A 155 4.29 3.55 -13.57
CA LEU A 155 4.03 4.63 -14.53
C LEU A 155 4.71 4.39 -15.86
N LEU A 156 5.97 3.92 -15.85
CA LEU A 156 6.72 3.56 -17.06
C LEU A 156 5.99 2.50 -17.89
N LEU A 157 5.47 1.47 -17.22
CA LEU A 157 4.82 0.34 -17.88
C LEU A 157 3.42 0.65 -18.40
N HIS A 158 2.71 1.63 -17.79
CA HIS A 158 1.30 1.89 -18.05
C HIS A 158 1.01 3.24 -18.72
N ASN A 159 2.03 4.09 -18.92
CA ASN A 159 1.88 5.39 -19.59
C ASN A 159 2.57 5.39 -20.95
N GLU A 160 1.77 5.38 -22.03
CA GLU A 160 2.30 5.37 -23.42
C GLU A 160 3.18 6.56 -23.74
N LYS A 161 2.86 7.75 -23.18
CA LYS A 161 3.68 8.95 -23.42
C LYS A 161 5.05 8.84 -22.77
N ILE A 162 5.12 8.28 -21.56
CA ILE A 162 6.38 8.05 -20.85
C ILE A 162 7.19 6.98 -21.58
N ARG A 163 6.57 5.89 -22.04
CA ARG A 163 7.24 4.87 -22.89
C ARG A 163 7.84 5.50 -24.14
N GLY A 164 7.06 6.29 -24.88
CA GLY A 164 7.57 6.98 -26.09
C GLY A 164 8.75 7.90 -25.83
N ILE A 165 8.80 8.58 -24.67
CA ILE A 165 9.97 9.39 -24.27
C ILE A 165 11.18 8.49 -24.01
N ILE A 166 11.00 7.35 -23.31
CA ILE A 166 12.08 6.40 -23.01
C ILE A 166 12.62 5.77 -24.28
N ASP A 167 11.75 5.36 -25.21
CA ASP A 167 12.16 4.83 -26.51
C ASP A 167 12.99 5.86 -27.28
N THR A 168 12.59 7.14 -27.24
CA THR A 168 13.33 8.23 -27.86
C THR A 168 14.70 8.44 -27.21
N ILE A 169 14.78 8.38 -25.88
CA ILE A 169 16.04 8.50 -25.12
C ILE A 169 16.90 7.27 -25.36
N GLY A 170 16.33 6.06 -25.33
CA GLY A 170 17.01 4.81 -25.58
C GLY A 170 17.59 4.72 -27.00
N ALA A 171 16.85 5.20 -28.00
CA ALA A 171 17.34 5.31 -29.37
C ALA A 171 18.50 6.31 -29.51
N LYS A 172 18.61 7.29 -28.60
CA LYS A 172 19.72 8.28 -28.57
C LYS A 172 20.88 7.88 -27.64
N GLY A 173 20.85 6.69 -27.03
CA GLY A 173 22.01 6.06 -26.38
C GLY A 173 22.36 6.57 -24.98
N VAL A 174 21.44 7.19 -24.25
CA VAL A 174 21.73 7.60 -22.86
C VAL A 174 20.59 7.19 -21.91
N LEU A 175 20.72 6.02 -21.31
CA LEU A 175 19.93 5.66 -20.14
C LEU A 175 20.87 5.53 -18.93
N ILE A 176 20.95 6.57 -18.10
CA ILE A 176 21.65 6.51 -16.83
C ILE A 176 20.65 5.98 -15.79
N LEU A 177 20.44 4.68 -15.77
CA LEU A 177 19.85 4.00 -14.62
C LEU A 177 20.97 3.79 -13.62
N GLY A 178 20.81 4.30 -12.37
CA GLY A 178 21.78 4.18 -11.33
C GLY A 178 22.25 2.73 -11.10
N ARG A 179 23.29 2.52 -10.28
CA ARG A 179 23.90 1.23 -10.00
C ARG A 179 22.85 0.16 -9.66
N PHE A 180 22.58 -0.71 -10.61
CA PHE A 180 21.80 -1.92 -10.37
C PHE A 180 22.75 -3.04 -9.91
N THR A 181 22.43 -3.67 -8.81
CA THR A 181 23.06 -4.94 -8.41
C THR A 181 22.57 -6.05 -9.36
N GLU A 182 23.30 -7.18 -9.46
CA GLU A 182 22.92 -8.32 -10.30
C GLU A 182 21.47 -8.78 -10.04
N GLU A 183 21.00 -8.72 -8.80
CA GLU A 183 19.62 -9.06 -8.40
C GLU A 183 18.56 -8.09 -8.99
N ARG A 184 18.94 -6.85 -9.30
CA ARG A 184 18.07 -5.82 -9.89
C ARG A 184 18.05 -5.86 -11.42
N LYS A 185 18.90 -6.64 -12.05
CA LYS A 185 18.93 -6.85 -13.49
C LYS A 185 17.65 -7.49 -14.02
N VAL A 186 17.00 -8.31 -13.20
CA VAL A 186 15.70 -8.93 -13.49
C VAL A 186 14.60 -7.89 -13.76
N VAL A 187 14.64 -6.74 -13.10
CA VAL A 187 13.69 -5.62 -13.33
C VAL A 187 13.89 -5.02 -14.71
N LEU A 188 15.14 -4.80 -15.11
CA LEU A 188 15.50 -4.29 -16.45
C LEU A 188 15.10 -5.26 -17.56
N ASP A 189 15.30 -6.55 -17.34
CA ASP A 189 14.96 -7.56 -18.32
C ASP A 189 13.43 -7.73 -18.43
N ALA A 190 12.69 -7.62 -17.33
CA ALA A 190 11.23 -7.59 -17.35
C ALA A 190 10.67 -6.34 -18.06
N ILE A 191 11.35 -5.20 -17.96
CA ILE A 191 11.03 -3.97 -18.68
C ILE A 191 11.30 -4.13 -20.18
N LYS A 192 12.45 -4.72 -20.57
CA LYS A 192 12.82 -4.96 -21.96
C LYS A 192 11.90 -5.95 -22.70
N VAL A 193 11.34 -6.92 -22.01
CA VAL A 193 10.44 -7.93 -22.63
C VAL A 193 9.04 -7.35 -22.89
N LYS A 194 8.68 -6.23 -22.25
CA LYS A 194 7.37 -5.57 -22.44
C LYS A 194 7.42 -4.26 -23.25
N LEU A 195 8.61 -3.78 -23.61
CA LEU A 195 8.85 -2.69 -24.57
C LEU A 195 9.05 -3.27 -25.96
#